data_0176c905f76c1d94cbb9796dad71064f
#
_entry.id   0176c905f76c1d94cbb9796dad71064f
#
_cell.length_a   1.000
_cell.length_b   1.000
_cell.length_c   1.000
_cell.angle_alpha   90.00
_cell.angle_beta   90.00
_cell.angle_gamma   90.00
#
_symmetry.space_group_name_H-M   'P 1'
#
loop_
_entity.id
_entity.type
_entity.pdbx_description
1 polymer ?
#
loop_
_entity_poly.entity_id
_entity_poly.type
_entity_poly.pdbx_seq_one_letter_code
_entity_poly.pdbx_strand_id
1 'polypeptide(L)'
;MRRIVQNNWSKLVAVALVLNLSITSCSFYEEDLKPSVSGEGVIKTESREVEAFSEIELETNATVYVTEGAETKVQVSAFGNLQPFVQTIVNGKTLIIDNKRSFRSEDQITIYITVPSVEKLTVRGAGKVISQGVLGTDHLALKVTGSGEIKVAADAETIKSDVDGSGTIEVAGHAYSQEVNISGSGKLLSYELLTEASQVQIGGSGNAFAQVAKKLDVKITGSGEVKYKGQPTVDTNITGTGRVSQLI
;
A
#
# COMPACT_ATOMS: atom_id res chain seq x y z
N MET A 1 -34.11 -86.47 -4.36
CA MET A 1 -33.47 -85.42 -3.52
C MET A 1 -32.52 -84.52 -4.38
N ARG A 2 -33.00 -83.38 -4.79
CA ARG A 2 -32.14 -82.39 -5.48
C ARG A 2 -32.04 -81.15 -4.58
N ARG A 3 -30.84 -80.91 -4.06
CA ARG A 3 -30.53 -79.69 -3.33
C ARG A 3 -30.31 -78.54 -4.33
N ILE A 4 -31.10 -77.48 -4.15
CA ILE A 4 -30.90 -76.19 -4.87
C ILE A 4 -29.84 -75.41 -4.14
N VAL A 5 -28.76 -75.17 -4.79
CA VAL A 5 -27.69 -74.19 -4.32
C VAL A 5 -28.13 -72.84 -4.75
N GLN A 6 -28.53 -71.99 -3.80
CA GLN A 6 -28.76 -70.54 -4.06
C GLN A 6 -27.45 -69.83 -4.11
N ASN A 7 -27.16 -69.24 -5.24
CA ASN A 7 -25.97 -68.38 -5.51
C ASN A 7 -26.19 -66.99 -4.93
N ASN A 8 -25.41 -66.67 -3.88
CA ASN A 8 -25.35 -65.34 -3.24
C ASN A 8 -24.51 -64.32 -4.03
N TRP A 9 -24.76 -64.15 -5.32
CA TRP A 9 -24.02 -63.20 -6.14
C TRP A 9 -24.58 -61.78 -6.19
N SER A 10 -25.73 -61.55 -5.60
CA SER A 10 -26.36 -60.21 -5.61
C SER A 10 -25.93 -59.26 -4.51
N LYS A 11 -25.06 -59.67 -3.57
CA LYS A 11 -24.59 -58.82 -2.47
C LYS A 11 -23.16 -58.26 -2.65
N LEU A 12 -22.44 -58.65 -3.70
CA LEU A 12 -21.08 -58.18 -3.99
C LEU A 12 -21.03 -57.02 -5.01
N VAL A 13 -22.12 -56.67 -5.65
CA VAL A 13 -22.18 -55.57 -6.61
C VAL A 13 -22.55 -54.22 -5.97
N ALA A 14 -23.09 -54.22 -4.76
CA ALA A 14 -23.52 -52.97 -4.07
C ALA A 14 -22.44 -52.29 -3.27
N VAL A 15 -21.24 -52.88 -3.07
CA VAL A 15 -20.13 -52.25 -2.30
C VAL A 15 -19.07 -51.57 -3.20
N ALA A 16 -19.07 -51.82 -4.51
CA ALA A 16 -18.10 -51.24 -5.45
C ALA A 16 -18.56 -49.90 -6.01
N LEU A 17 -19.73 -49.35 -5.68
CA LEU A 17 -20.26 -48.10 -6.28
C LEU A 17 -20.24 -46.91 -5.35
N VAL A 18 -19.59 -46.95 -4.19
CA VAL A 18 -19.55 -45.84 -3.20
C VAL A 18 -18.12 -45.27 -2.99
N LEU A 19 -17.13 -45.81 -3.69
CA LEU A 19 -15.74 -45.33 -3.49
C LEU A 19 -15.16 -44.54 -4.69
N ASN A 20 -16.02 -43.92 -5.51
CA ASN A 20 -15.61 -43.02 -6.58
C ASN A 20 -16.14 -41.59 -6.36
N LEU A 21 -16.12 -41.08 -5.13
CA LEU A 21 -16.37 -39.66 -4.91
C LEU A 21 -15.10 -38.98 -4.47
N SER A 22 -14.76 -38.00 -5.31
CA SER A 22 -13.93 -36.80 -4.98
C SER A 22 -12.45 -37.04 -4.73
N ILE A 23 -11.73 -37.36 -5.79
CA ILE A 23 -10.47 -36.68 -6.02
C ILE A 23 -10.79 -35.53 -6.99
N THR A 24 -11.48 -34.50 -6.53
CA THR A 24 -11.30 -33.18 -7.10
C THR A 24 -9.90 -32.75 -6.69
N SER A 25 -8.93 -33.13 -7.52
CA SER A 25 -7.60 -32.56 -7.49
C SER A 25 -7.78 -31.05 -7.59
N CYS A 26 -7.55 -30.36 -6.47
CA CYS A 26 -7.16 -28.97 -6.51
C CYS A 26 -5.94 -28.93 -7.43
N SER A 27 -6.11 -28.53 -8.67
CA SER A 27 -5.01 -28.11 -9.52
C SER A 27 -4.48 -26.83 -8.91
N PHE A 28 -3.54 -26.96 -7.97
CA PHE A 28 -2.68 -25.86 -7.59
C PHE A 28 -1.95 -25.46 -8.86
N TYR A 29 -2.19 -24.24 -9.33
CA TYR A 29 -1.41 -23.62 -10.37
C TYR A 29 0.02 -23.55 -9.85
N GLU A 30 0.93 -24.32 -10.45
CA GLU A 30 2.37 -24.33 -10.12
C GLU A 30 3.11 -23.03 -10.51
N GLU A 31 2.40 -21.97 -10.90
CA GLU A 31 3.05 -20.70 -11.28
C GLU A 31 3.63 -19.90 -10.10
N ASP A 32 3.16 -20.13 -8.87
CA ASP A 32 3.57 -19.34 -7.69
C ASP A 32 4.80 -19.87 -6.93
N LEU A 33 5.40 -20.98 -7.36
CA LEU A 33 6.54 -21.63 -6.67
C LEU A 33 7.91 -21.35 -7.30
N LYS A 34 8.06 -20.28 -8.08
CA LYS A 34 9.40 -19.90 -8.54
C LYS A 34 10.21 -19.36 -7.37
N PRO A 35 11.39 -19.95 -7.05
CA PRO A 35 12.19 -19.50 -5.91
C PRO A 35 12.53 -18.01 -6.05
N SER A 36 12.64 -17.30 -4.92
CA SER A 36 13.10 -15.91 -4.91
C SER A 36 14.48 -15.80 -5.56
N VAL A 37 14.69 -14.73 -6.32
CA VAL A 37 15.99 -14.44 -6.94
C VAL A 37 16.81 -13.63 -5.95
N SER A 38 18.09 -13.99 -5.80
CA SER A 38 19.08 -13.24 -4.99
C SER A 38 19.83 -12.26 -5.87
N GLY A 39 20.11 -11.08 -5.35
CA GLY A 39 20.99 -10.11 -6.01
C GLY A 39 22.42 -10.62 -6.08
N GLU A 40 23.04 -10.54 -7.25
CA GLU A 40 24.42 -10.97 -7.48
C GLU A 40 25.18 -9.96 -8.33
N GLY A 41 26.49 -9.82 -8.03
CA GLY A 41 27.38 -8.94 -8.77
C GLY A 41 27.38 -7.51 -8.25
N VAL A 42 27.42 -6.54 -9.16
CA VAL A 42 27.46 -5.11 -8.82
C VAL A 42 26.10 -4.45 -9.02
N ILE A 43 25.80 -3.48 -8.19
CA ILE A 43 24.62 -2.63 -8.37
C ILE A 43 24.85 -1.74 -9.59
N LYS A 44 23.86 -1.64 -10.44
CA LYS A 44 23.81 -0.79 -11.63
C LYS A 44 22.58 0.09 -11.59
N THR A 45 22.71 1.30 -12.12
CA THR A 45 21.58 2.20 -12.34
C THR A 45 21.26 2.25 -13.82
N GLU A 46 20.03 1.89 -14.17
CA GLU A 46 19.54 1.89 -15.54
C GLU A 46 18.36 2.86 -15.69
N SER A 47 18.37 3.68 -16.74
CA SER A 47 17.23 4.50 -17.09
C SER A 47 16.14 3.68 -17.76
N ARG A 48 14.88 4.03 -17.49
CA ARG A 48 13.70 3.43 -18.10
C ARG A 48 13.00 4.45 -18.99
N GLU A 49 12.76 4.08 -20.23
CA GLU A 49 11.90 4.86 -21.12
C GLU A 49 10.45 4.61 -20.73
N VAL A 50 9.74 5.66 -20.37
CA VAL A 50 8.34 5.62 -19.93
C VAL A 50 7.56 6.77 -20.54
N GLU A 51 6.25 6.58 -20.70
CA GLU A 51 5.33 7.66 -21.06
C GLU A 51 5.15 8.64 -19.90
N ALA A 52 4.52 9.79 -20.14
CA ALA A 52 4.24 10.77 -19.09
C ALA A 52 3.22 10.22 -18.08
N PHE A 53 3.43 10.52 -16.80
CA PHE A 53 2.54 10.11 -15.71
C PHE A 53 2.52 11.19 -14.62
N SER A 54 1.48 11.18 -13.77
CA SER A 54 1.35 12.03 -12.56
C SER A 54 1.03 11.21 -11.31
N GLU A 55 0.84 9.90 -11.46
CA GLU A 55 0.54 8.99 -10.37
C GLU A 55 1.60 7.89 -10.29
N ILE A 56 1.95 7.46 -9.08
CA ILE A 56 2.95 6.40 -8.85
C ILE A 56 2.31 5.33 -7.96
N GLU A 57 2.40 4.08 -8.39
CA GLU A 57 1.96 2.91 -7.65
C GLU A 57 3.13 1.94 -7.46
N LEU A 58 3.51 1.71 -6.22
CA LEU A 58 4.58 0.79 -5.82
C LEU A 58 3.97 -0.50 -5.27
N GLU A 59 4.17 -1.61 -5.97
CA GLU A 59 3.65 -2.94 -5.62
C GLU A 59 4.74 -3.90 -5.11
N THR A 60 5.93 -3.38 -4.85
CA THR A 60 7.09 -4.14 -4.37
C THR A 60 7.68 -3.53 -3.11
N ASN A 61 8.64 -4.21 -2.47
CA ASN A 61 9.35 -3.73 -1.28
C ASN A 61 10.52 -2.76 -1.59
N ALA A 62 10.55 -2.16 -2.77
CA ALA A 62 11.56 -1.18 -3.16
C ALA A 62 11.41 0.15 -2.39
N THR A 63 12.47 0.96 -2.45
CA THR A 63 12.44 2.36 -2.04
C THR A 63 12.40 3.26 -3.27
N VAL A 64 11.39 4.11 -3.33
CA VAL A 64 11.21 5.09 -4.42
C VAL A 64 11.47 6.49 -3.88
N TYR A 65 12.38 7.22 -4.53
CA TYR A 65 12.61 8.64 -4.31
C TYR A 65 11.95 9.43 -5.43
N VAL A 66 11.10 10.38 -5.06
CA VAL A 66 10.34 11.21 -6.00
C VAL A 66 10.79 12.66 -5.88
N THR A 67 11.11 13.29 -7.01
CA THR A 67 11.49 14.70 -7.10
C THR A 67 10.64 15.38 -8.18
N GLU A 68 10.13 16.57 -7.91
CA GLU A 68 9.54 17.38 -8.97
C GLU A 68 10.62 18.03 -9.83
N GLY A 69 10.43 18.02 -11.14
CA GLY A 69 11.35 18.59 -12.10
C GLY A 69 10.74 18.64 -13.50
N ALA A 70 11.32 19.45 -14.39
CA ALA A 70 10.75 19.75 -15.70
C ALA A 70 10.62 18.54 -16.64
N GLU A 71 11.41 17.50 -16.44
CA GLU A 71 11.47 16.32 -17.32
C GLU A 71 11.08 15.07 -16.57
N THR A 72 10.36 14.16 -17.26
CA THR A 72 10.07 12.83 -16.72
C THR A 72 11.31 11.94 -16.87
N LYS A 73 11.80 11.39 -15.74
CA LYS A 73 12.93 10.48 -15.70
C LYS A 73 12.71 9.40 -14.66
N VAL A 74 12.93 8.15 -15.05
CA VAL A 74 12.85 7.00 -14.16
C VAL A 74 14.16 6.22 -14.22
N GLN A 75 14.79 5.98 -13.07
CA GLN A 75 16.04 5.25 -12.95
C GLN A 75 15.90 4.16 -11.90
N VAL A 76 16.27 2.94 -12.26
CA VAL A 76 16.25 1.78 -11.36
C VAL A 76 17.69 1.41 -10.98
N SER A 77 17.99 1.43 -9.69
CA SER A 77 19.26 1.02 -9.09
C SER A 77 19.07 -0.31 -8.38
N ALA A 78 19.67 -1.37 -8.91
CA ALA A 78 19.58 -2.73 -8.38
C ALA A 78 20.78 -3.56 -8.82
N PHE A 79 20.96 -4.76 -8.26
CA PHE A 79 21.91 -5.74 -8.81
C PHE A 79 21.62 -6.02 -10.28
N GLY A 80 22.68 -6.17 -11.09
CA GLY A 80 22.53 -6.30 -12.54
C GLY A 80 21.66 -7.49 -12.96
N ASN A 81 21.67 -8.59 -12.21
CA ASN A 81 20.83 -9.76 -12.46
C ASN A 81 19.36 -9.58 -12.07
N LEU A 82 19.03 -8.58 -11.23
CA LEU A 82 17.66 -8.25 -10.84
C LEU A 82 16.97 -7.24 -11.76
N GLN A 83 17.74 -6.42 -12.49
CA GLN A 83 17.24 -5.39 -13.40
C GLN A 83 16.13 -5.86 -14.36
N PRO A 84 16.23 -7.05 -15.00
CA PRO A 84 15.20 -7.53 -15.93
C PRO A 84 13.87 -7.92 -15.26
N PHE A 85 13.87 -8.07 -13.93
CA PHE A 85 12.68 -8.47 -13.18
C PHE A 85 11.96 -7.27 -12.57
N VAL A 86 12.59 -6.10 -12.44
CA VAL A 86 11.92 -4.86 -12.01
C VAL A 86 11.15 -4.27 -13.17
N GLN A 87 9.84 -4.19 -13.06
CA GLN A 87 8.94 -3.62 -14.05
C GLN A 87 8.60 -2.17 -13.72
N THR A 88 8.60 -1.33 -14.75
CA THR A 88 8.14 0.06 -14.70
C THR A 88 7.22 0.27 -15.89
N ILE A 89 5.91 0.22 -15.68
CA ILE A 89 4.91 0.25 -16.73
C ILE A 89 3.96 1.43 -16.47
N VAL A 90 3.73 2.27 -17.47
CA VAL A 90 2.73 3.33 -17.39
C VAL A 90 1.40 2.80 -17.92
N ASN A 91 0.35 2.94 -17.11
CA ASN A 91 -1.03 2.65 -17.48
C ASN A 91 -1.88 3.90 -17.24
N GLY A 92 -2.26 4.56 -18.32
CA GLY A 92 -2.92 5.87 -18.28
C GLY A 92 -2.01 6.94 -17.64
N LYS A 93 -2.36 7.44 -16.46
CA LYS A 93 -1.56 8.41 -15.71
C LYS A 93 -0.66 7.77 -14.65
N THR A 94 -0.73 6.45 -14.44
CA THR A 94 -0.10 5.77 -13.30
C THR A 94 1.15 5.01 -13.76
N LEU A 95 2.31 5.33 -13.21
CA LEU A 95 3.50 4.52 -13.26
C LEU A 95 3.38 3.40 -12.22
N ILE A 96 3.27 2.16 -12.69
CA ILE A 96 3.23 0.96 -11.86
C ILE A 96 4.65 0.38 -11.77
N ILE A 97 5.10 0.19 -10.53
CA ILE A 97 6.41 -0.41 -10.21
C ILE A 97 6.16 -1.73 -9.52
N ASP A 98 6.52 -2.81 -10.19
CA ASP A 98 6.29 -4.18 -9.73
C ASP A 98 7.47 -5.10 -10.04
N ASN A 99 7.44 -6.31 -9.53
CA ASN A 99 8.44 -7.33 -9.75
C ASN A 99 7.85 -8.56 -10.46
N LYS A 100 8.44 -8.99 -11.57
CA LYS A 100 8.10 -10.28 -12.22
C LYS A 100 8.38 -11.50 -11.35
N ARG A 101 9.22 -11.36 -10.32
CA ARG A 101 9.63 -12.43 -9.40
C ARG A 101 9.88 -11.86 -8.01
N SER A 102 9.68 -12.68 -6.99
CA SER A 102 10.05 -12.32 -5.63
C SER A 102 11.57 -12.21 -5.50
N PHE A 103 12.03 -11.20 -4.77
CA PHE A 103 13.44 -10.99 -4.40
C PHE A 103 13.63 -11.28 -2.92
N ARG A 104 14.87 -11.47 -2.48
CA ARG A 104 15.18 -11.57 -1.07
C ARG A 104 15.02 -10.22 -0.40
N SER A 105 14.68 -10.21 0.87
CA SER A 105 14.44 -8.97 1.63
C SER A 105 15.68 -8.09 1.80
N GLU A 106 16.88 -8.68 1.74
CA GLU A 106 18.17 -7.97 1.78
C GLU A 106 18.55 -7.28 0.44
N ASP A 107 17.93 -7.69 -0.66
CA ASP A 107 18.20 -7.09 -1.98
C ASP A 107 17.55 -5.71 -2.05
N GLN A 108 18.37 -4.65 -1.95
CA GLN A 108 17.87 -3.29 -2.02
C GLN A 108 17.65 -2.86 -3.47
N ILE A 109 16.40 -2.53 -3.77
CA ILE A 109 16.02 -1.91 -5.03
C ILE A 109 15.66 -0.46 -4.74
N THR A 110 16.34 0.46 -5.41
CA THR A 110 16.08 1.89 -5.28
C THR A 110 15.66 2.45 -6.63
N ILE A 111 14.59 3.23 -6.65
CA ILE A 111 14.08 3.84 -7.86
C ILE A 111 14.06 5.35 -7.66
N TYR A 112 14.66 6.08 -8.60
CA TYR A 112 14.66 7.53 -8.62
C TYR A 112 13.73 8.00 -9.71
N ILE A 113 12.78 8.85 -9.36
CA ILE A 113 11.76 9.39 -10.25
C ILE A 113 11.83 10.90 -10.22
N THR A 114 11.98 11.51 -11.40
CA THR A 114 11.73 12.93 -11.60
C THR A 114 10.49 13.07 -12.46
N VAL A 115 9.56 13.95 -12.10
CA VAL A 115 8.29 14.15 -12.80
C VAL A 115 7.79 15.58 -12.61
N PRO A 116 7.11 16.19 -13.59
CA PRO A 116 6.67 17.60 -13.51
C PRO A 116 5.67 17.89 -12.40
N SER A 117 4.80 16.93 -12.07
CA SER A 117 3.82 17.05 -10.98
C SER A 117 3.44 15.67 -10.46
N VAL A 118 3.01 15.62 -9.20
CA VAL A 118 2.53 14.39 -8.54
C VAL A 118 1.13 14.60 -8.00
N GLU A 119 0.17 13.84 -8.53
CA GLU A 119 -1.23 13.87 -8.09
C GLU A 119 -1.53 12.74 -7.08
N LYS A 120 -0.83 11.60 -7.19
CA LYS A 120 -1.11 10.44 -6.34
C LYS A 120 0.10 9.56 -6.12
N LEU A 121 0.29 9.10 -4.88
CA LEU A 121 1.27 8.10 -4.48
C LEU A 121 0.56 6.94 -3.80
N THR A 122 0.77 5.73 -4.30
CA THR A 122 0.21 4.50 -3.74
C THR A 122 1.33 3.53 -3.40
N VAL A 123 1.30 2.95 -2.19
CA VAL A 123 2.16 1.83 -1.80
C VAL A 123 1.29 0.65 -1.46
N ARG A 124 1.49 -0.47 -2.17
CA ARG A 124 0.90 -1.77 -1.86
C ARG A 124 1.98 -2.70 -1.31
N GLY A 125 1.74 -3.26 -0.14
CA GLY A 125 2.72 -4.13 0.51
C GLY A 125 3.63 -3.41 1.49
N ALA A 126 4.97 -3.57 1.39
CA ALA A 126 5.95 -3.10 2.38
C ALA A 126 6.98 -2.09 1.83
N GLY A 127 6.79 -1.60 0.61
CA GLY A 127 7.68 -0.62 -0.01
C GLY A 127 7.63 0.77 0.62
N LYS A 128 8.52 1.65 0.16
CA LYS A 128 8.63 3.03 0.64
C LYS A 128 8.62 4.02 -0.50
N VAL A 129 7.91 5.13 -0.35
CA VAL A 129 7.95 6.28 -1.25
C VAL A 129 8.34 7.52 -0.45
N ILE A 130 9.37 8.23 -0.89
CA ILE A 130 9.93 9.38 -0.19
C ILE A 130 10.08 10.55 -1.18
N SER A 131 9.50 11.72 -0.90
CA SER A 131 9.77 12.92 -1.71
C SER A 131 11.13 13.52 -1.36
N GLN A 132 11.85 13.92 -2.40
CA GLN A 132 13.09 14.72 -2.28
C GLN A 132 12.78 16.18 -2.62
N GLY A 133 12.19 16.88 -1.66
CA GLY A 133 11.68 18.23 -1.82
C GLY A 133 10.18 18.32 -1.61
N VAL A 134 9.65 19.52 -1.83
CA VAL A 134 8.23 19.83 -1.67
C VAL A 134 7.50 19.50 -2.98
N LEU A 135 6.42 18.74 -2.90
CA LEU A 135 5.53 18.45 -4.02
C LEU A 135 4.46 19.55 -4.10
N GLY A 136 4.42 20.27 -5.21
CA GLY A 136 3.47 21.37 -5.45
C GLY A 136 2.28 20.89 -6.31
N THR A 137 1.08 20.80 -5.73
CA THR A 137 -0.11 20.34 -6.47
C THR A 137 -1.39 20.84 -5.82
N ASP A 138 -2.46 21.00 -6.59
CA ASP A 138 -3.77 21.37 -6.02
C ASP A 138 -4.32 20.21 -5.16
N HIS A 139 -4.17 18.97 -5.63
CA HIS A 139 -4.72 17.79 -4.96
C HIS A 139 -3.68 16.66 -4.91
N LEU A 140 -3.31 16.26 -3.69
CA LEU A 140 -2.40 15.14 -3.46
C LEU A 140 -3.14 13.97 -2.77
N ALA A 141 -3.17 12.83 -3.43
CA ALA A 141 -3.71 11.60 -2.84
C ALA A 141 -2.57 10.66 -2.42
N LEU A 142 -2.55 10.26 -1.15
CA LEU A 142 -1.58 9.34 -0.57
C LEU A 142 -2.30 8.10 -0.09
N LYS A 143 -1.87 6.93 -0.56
CA LYS A 143 -2.50 5.66 -0.15
C LYS A 143 -1.47 4.60 0.20
N VAL A 144 -1.64 3.99 1.38
CA VAL A 144 -0.87 2.81 1.78
C VAL A 144 -1.84 1.66 2.04
N THR A 145 -1.59 0.53 1.37
CA THR A 145 -2.31 -0.73 1.60
C THR A 145 -1.29 -1.78 2.03
N GLY A 146 -1.36 -2.22 3.29
CA GLY A 146 -0.39 -3.15 3.89
C GLY A 146 0.44 -2.52 4.99
N SER A 147 1.77 -2.67 4.95
CA SER A 147 2.72 -2.19 5.98
C SER A 147 3.77 -1.19 5.46
N GLY A 148 3.60 -0.71 4.24
CA GLY A 148 4.52 0.22 3.60
C GLY A 148 4.50 1.63 4.20
N GLU A 149 5.33 2.50 3.62
CA GLU A 149 5.54 3.86 4.11
C GLU A 149 5.50 4.88 2.96
N ILE A 150 4.83 6.00 3.19
CA ILE A 150 4.93 7.20 2.35
C ILE A 150 5.42 8.34 3.24
N LYS A 151 6.50 9.01 2.84
CA LYS A 151 7.04 10.19 3.52
C LYS A 151 7.22 11.32 2.50
N VAL A 152 6.45 12.40 2.65
CA VAL A 152 6.43 13.51 1.69
C VAL A 152 6.38 14.86 2.37
N ALA A 153 7.00 15.86 1.73
CA ALA A 153 6.71 17.27 1.97
C ALA A 153 5.85 17.78 0.81
N ALA A 154 4.78 18.52 1.11
CA ALA A 154 3.84 18.99 0.09
C ALA A 154 3.32 20.40 0.38
N ASP A 155 2.98 21.12 -0.69
CA ASP A 155 2.23 22.37 -0.67
C ASP A 155 1.01 22.19 -1.60
N ALA A 156 -0.19 22.09 -1.01
CA ALA A 156 -1.37 21.67 -1.73
C ALA A 156 -2.65 22.38 -1.25
N GLU A 157 -3.68 22.45 -2.09
CA GLU A 157 -5.02 22.85 -1.59
C GLU A 157 -5.63 21.73 -0.73
N THR A 158 -5.52 20.49 -1.20
CA THR A 158 -6.12 19.34 -0.50
C THR A 158 -5.15 18.15 -0.47
N ILE A 159 -4.99 17.56 0.70
CA ILE A 159 -4.25 16.29 0.86
C ILE A 159 -5.21 15.24 1.39
N LYS A 160 -5.35 14.14 0.63
CA LYS A 160 -6.08 12.95 1.07
C LYS A 160 -5.11 11.83 1.43
N SER A 161 -5.26 11.27 2.63
CA SER A 161 -4.40 10.21 3.16
C SER A 161 -5.22 8.99 3.57
N ASP A 162 -5.06 7.88 2.86
CA ASP A 162 -5.75 6.62 3.12
C ASP A 162 -4.76 5.54 3.58
N VAL A 163 -4.95 4.96 4.76
CA VAL A 163 -4.13 3.85 5.29
C VAL A 163 -5.01 2.64 5.54
N ASP A 164 -4.82 1.59 4.75
CA ASP A 164 -5.48 0.29 4.90
C ASP A 164 -4.47 -0.75 5.41
N GLY A 165 -4.51 -1.07 6.71
CA GLY A 165 -3.59 -2.02 7.33
C GLY A 165 -2.76 -1.42 8.46
N SER A 166 -1.44 -1.61 8.42
CA SER A 166 -0.50 -1.18 9.49
C SER A 166 0.57 -0.19 9.01
N GLY A 167 0.47 0.30 7.79
CA GLY A 167 1.43 1.21 7.18
C GLY A 167 1.44 2.60 7.79
N THR A 168 2.36 3.44 7.30
CA THR A 168 2.55 4.80 7.80
C THR A 168 2.57 5.80 6.65
N ILE A 169 1.86 6.90 6.84
CA ILE A 169 1.99 8.10 6.00
C ILE A 169 2.53 9.24 6.87
N GLU A 170 3.65 9.83 6.46
CA GLU A 170 4.24 11.03 7.07
C GLU A 170 4.15 12.18 6.07
N VAL A 171 3.54 13.29 6.48
CA VAL A 171 3.35 14.47 5.62
C VAL A 171 3.78 15.72 6.35
N ALA A 172 4.57 16.55 5.67
CA ALA A 172 5.00 17.88 6.15
C ALA A 172 4.66 18.96 5.12
N GLY A 173 4.68 20.25 5.52
CA GLY A 173 4.45 21.40 4.64
C GLY A 173 3.13 22.12 4.91
N HIS A 174 2.37 22.46 3.86
CA HIS A 174 1.12 23.21 3.98
C HIS A 174 0.00 22.56 3.15
N ALA A 175 -1.22 22.61 3.68
CA ALA A 175 -2.43 22.34 2.91
C ALA A 175 -3.60 23.18 3.45
N TYR A 176 -4.51 23.57 2.57
CA TYR A 176 -5.75 24.22 3.03
C TYR A 176 -6.60 23.21 3.79
N SER A 177 -6.77 21.99 3.27
CA SER A 177 -7.53 20.93 3.91
C SER A 177 -6.84 19.57 3.85
N GLN A 178 -7.08 18.76 4.88
CA GLN A 178 -6.62 17.36 4.94
C GLN A 178 -7.80 16.42 5.22
N GLU A 179 -7.92 15.37 4.43
CA GLU A 179 -8.82 14.23 4.69
C GLU A 179 -7.99 12.99 5.03
N VAL A 180 -8.33 12.33 6.14
CA VAL A 180 -7.59 11.17 6.65
C VAL A 180 -8.54 10.02 6.89
N ASN A 181 -8.24 8.87 6.31
CA ASN A 181 -8.95 7.63 6.57
C ASN A 181 -7.96 6.53 6.98
N ILE A 182 -8.11 5.99 8.17
CA ILE A 182 -7.30 4.87 8.66
C ILE A 182 -8.21 3.68 8.93
N SER A 183 -7.97 2.59 8.22
CA SER A 183 -8.63 1.30 8.43
C SER A 183 -7.59 0.30 8.92
N GLY A 184 -7.71 -0.13 10.19
CA GLY A 184 -6.76 -1.04 10.81
C GLY A 184 -5.94 -0.41 11.94
N SER A 185 -4.60 -0.62 11.92
CA SER A 185 -3.68 -0.16 12.96
C SER A 185 -2.60 0.80 12.44
N GLY A 186 -2.79 1.33 11.26
CA GLY A 186 -1.85 2.24 10.60
C GLY A 186 -1.68 3.58 11.30
N LYS A 187 -0.76 4.38 10.78
CA LYS A 187 -0.40 5.69 11.35
C LYS A 187 -0.39 6.78 10.30
N LEU A 188 -0.92 7.93 10.68
CA LEU A 188 -0.66 9.19 10.00
C LEU A 188 0.15 10.11 10.90
N LEU A 189 1.26 10.65 10.39
CA LEU A 189 2.14 11.60 11.05
C LEU A 189 2.13 12.91 10.25
N SER A 190 1.27 13.85 10.62
CA SER A 190 1.19 15.17 9.97
C SER A 190 1.37 16.33 10.98
N TYR A 191 2.26 16.15 11.96
CA TYR A 191 2.62 17.22 12.91
C TYR A 191 3.27 18.45 12.26
N GLU A 192 3.93 18.25 11.13
CA GLU A 192 4.66 19.27 10.38
C GLU A 192 3.87 19.71 9.13
N LEU A 193 2.64 19.26 8.99
CA LEU A 193 1.69 19.73 7.97
C LEU A 193 0.77 20.77 8.59
N LEU A 194 0.93 22.02 8.26
CA LEU A 194 0.03 23.09 8.71
C LEU A 194 -1.24 23.08 7.85
N THR A 195 -2.40 22.84 8.47
CA THR A 195 -3.71 22.85 7.79
C THR A 195 -4.68 23.83 8.40
N GLU A 196 -5.61 24.37 7.61
CA GLU A 196 -6.74 25.15 8.14
C GLU A 196 -7.86 24.24 8.67
N ALA A 197 -8.17 23.19 7.92
CA ALA A 197 -9.19 22.21 8.29
C ALA A 197 -8.67 20.77 8.12
N SER A 198 -9.08 19.89 9.03
CA SER A 198 -8.77 18.47 8.92
C SER A 198 -9.97 17.62 9.30
N GLN A 199 -10.24 16.60 8.49
CA GLN A 199 -11.22 15.55 8.77
C GLN A 199 -10.50 14.23 8.98
N VAL A 200 -10.66 13.59 10.14
CA VAL A 200 -9.98 12.35 10.49
C VAL A 200 -10.99 11.26 10.78
N GLN A 201 -10.94 10.16 10.06
CA GLN A 201 -11.75 8.97 10.30
C GLN A 201 -10.84 7.77 10.61
N ILE A 202 -11.09 7.11 11.74
CA ILE A 202 -10.35 5.90 12.15
C ILE A 202 -11.34 4.77 12.38
N GLY A 203 -11.16 3.69 11.61
CA GLY A 203 -11.83 2.41 11.80
C GLY A 203 -10.83 1.37 12.32
N GLY A 204 -10.78 1.14 13.64
CA GLY A 204 -9.84 0.20 14.24
C GLY A 204 -9.00 0.78 15.38
N SER A 205 -7.69 0.54 15.38
CA SER A 205 -6.75 0.95 16.44
C SER A 205 -5.63 1.86 15.94
N GLY A 206 -5.80 2.46 14.77
CA GLY A 206 -4.83 3.36 14.17
C GLY A 206 -4.64 4.67 14.93
N ASN A 207 -3.57 5.40 14.60
CA ASN A 207 -3.23 6.67 15.23
C ASN A 207 -3.05 7.77 14.17
N ALA A 208 -3.63 8.93 14.43
CA ALA A 208 -3.44 10.11 13.59
C ALA A 208 -2.89 11.27 14.44
N PHE A 209 -1.94 12.00 13.86
CA PHE A 209 -1.34 13.18 14.43
C PHE A 209 -1.46 14.33 13.44
N ALA A 210 -2.07 15.44 13.83
CA ALA A 210 -2.38 16.55 12.95
C ALA A 210 -2.02 17.91 13.56
N GLN A 211 -1.71 18.89 12.72
CA GLN A 211 -1.61 20.30 13.12
C GLN A 211 -2.69 21.09 12.37
N VAL A 212 -3.66 21.64 13.12
CA VAL A 212 -4.87 22.23 12.56
C VAL A 212 -5.12 23.62 13.16
N ALA A 213 -5.40 24.59 12.29
CA ALA A 213 -5.59 25.97 12.73
C ALA A 213 -7.05 26.32 13.05
N LYS A 214 -8.04 25.87 12.24
CA LYS A 214 -9.43 26.35 12.34
C LYS A 214 -10.45 25.29 12.73
N LYS A 215 -10.47 24.14 12.06
CA LYS A 215 -11.52 23.11 12.24
C LYS A 215 -10.96 21.70 12.19
N LEU A 216 -11.31 20.89 13.19
CA LEU A 216 -10.95 19.48 13.26
C LEU A 216 -12.20 18.64 13.49
N ASP A 217 -12.58 17.84 12.50
CA ASP A 217 -13.66 16.85 12.60
C ASP A 217 -13.06 15.46 12.79
N VAL A 218 -13.42 14.77 13.87
CA VAL A 218 -12.87 13.43 14.18
C VAL A 218 -13.98 12.41 14.34
N LYS A 219 -13.88 11.31 13.60
CA LYS A 219 -14.74 10.14 13.79
C LYS A 219 -13.88 8.91 14.09
N ILE A 220 -14.09 8.28 15.23
CA ILE A 220 -13.39 7.05 15.63
C ILE A 220 -14.41 5.94 15.85
N THR A 221 -14.18 4.80 15.17
CA THR A 221 -14.90 3.55 15.45
C THR A 221 -13.87 2.49 15.87
N GLY A 222 -13.77 2.25 17.20
CA GLY A 222 -12.77 1.33 17.75
C GLY A 222 -11.95 1.94 18.88
N SER A 223 -10.64 1.69 18.88
CA SER A 223 -9.70 2.09 19.95
C SER A 223 -8.60 3.05 19.47
N GLY A 224 -8.77 3.66 18.30
CA GLY A 224 -7.79 4.57 17.70
C GLY A 224 -7.56 5.85 18.51
N GLU A 225 -6.46 6.53 18.24
CA GLU A 225 -6.10 7.79 18.91
C GLU A 225 -5.84 8.90 17.88
N VAL A 226 -6.39 10.09 18.14
CA VAL A 226 -6.06 11.32 17.39
C VAL A 226 -5.41 12.31 18.35
N LYS A 227 -4.20 12.75 18.01
CA LYS A 227 -3.49 13.82 18.71
C LYS A 227 -3.34 15.00 17.79
N TYR A 228 -3.63 16.21 18.27
CA TYR A 228 -3.54 17.39 17.43
C TYR A 228 -2.80 18.55 18.10
N LYS A 229 -2.20 19.42 17.30
CA LYS A 229 -1.65 20.73 17.66
C LYS A 229 -2.53 21.84 17.09
N GLY A 230 -2.47 23.03 17.71
CA GLY A 230 -3.25 24.20 17.31
C GLY A 230 -4.44 24.42 18.21
N GLN A 231 -5.30 25.36 17.84
CA GLN A 231 -6.52 25.74 18.60
C GLN A 231 -7.75 25.72 17.68
N PRO A 232 -8.03 24.60 16.99
CA PRO A 232 -9.21 24.51 16.13
C PRO A 232 -10.50 24.39 16.96
N THR A 233 -11.63 24.65 16.31
CA THR A 233 -12.91 24.10 16.79
C THR A 233 -12.89 22.60 16.52
N VAL A 234 -13.11 21.78 17.57
CA VAL A 234 -13.04 20.32 17.47
C VAL A 234 -14.44 19.73 17.59
N ASP A 235 -14.84 18.94 16.60
CA ASP A 235 -16.04 18.09 16.65
C ASP A 235 -15.62 16.62 16.67
N THR A 236 -16.23 15.84 17.58
CA THR A 236 -15.83 14.45 17.80
C THR A 236 -17.02 13.51 17.85
N ASN A 237 -16.92 12.39 17.11
CA ASN A 237 -17.87 11.28 17.17
C ASN A 237 -17.10 9.97 17.41
N ILE A 238 -17.16 9.46 18.64
CA ILE A 238 -16.38 8.29 19.06
C ILE A 238 -17.31 7.15 19.43
N THR A 239 -17.14 6.03 18.74
CA THR A 239 -17.80 4.75 19.08
C THR A 239 -16.72 3.73 19.47
N GLY A 240 -16.63 3.41 20.77
CA GLY A 240 -15.61 2.51 21.32
C GLY A 240 -14.78 3.16 22.41
N THR A 241 -13.48 2.83 22.47
CA THR A 241 -12.53 3.31 23.50
C THR A 241 -11.50 4.30 22.97
N GLY A 242 -11.71 4.81 21.75
CA GLY A 242 -10.82 5.77 21.10
C GLY A 242 -10.69 7.09 21.87
N ARG A 243 -9.66 7.87 21.54
CA ARG A 243 -9.34 9.13 22.24
C ARG A 243 -8.94 10.23 21.27
N VAL A 244 -9.30 11.45 21.63
CA VAL A 244 -8.83 12.68 20.98
C VAL A 244 -8.18 13.54 22.04
N SER A 245 -6.96 14.02 21.80
CA SER A 245 -6.21 14.85 22.75
C SER A 245 -5.39 15.93 22.05
N GLN A 246 -5.33 17.10 22.67
CA GLN A 246 -4.46 18.18 22.23
C GLN A 246 -3.05 17.98 22.77
N LEU A 247 -2.05 18.23 21.92
CA LEU A 247 -0.65 18.33 22.32
C LEU A 247 -0.32 19.79 22.66
N ILE A 248 0.29 19.98 23.81
CA ILE A 248 0.71 21.30 24.32
C ILE A 248 2.10 21.61 23.75
#